data_4abfd3fe92cab8d81549e905b1d4e2b8
#
_entry.id   4abfd3fe92cab8d81549e905b1d4e2b8
#
_cell.length_a   1.000
_cell.length_b   1.000
_cell.length_c   1.000
_cell.angle_alpha   90.00
_cell.angle_beta   90.00
_cell.angle_gamma   90.00
#
_symmetry.space_group_name_H-M   'P 1'
#
loop_
_entity.id
_entity.type
_entity.pdbx_description
1 polymer ?
#
loop_
_entity_poly.entity_id
_entity_poly.type
_entity_poly.pdbx_seq_one_letter_code
_entity_poly.pdbx_strand_id
1 'polypeptide(L)'
;MKAYKFYKNEFSFKQKCARLLWGVINTLFFRPTLARIYPFQLWRNFLLRMFGARTWYQAQYFPSAKIWAPWNLRTGRSVAIDEHVDLYNVAPITMGHMVSISRRAFLCTASHDISDIGRPLTTAPINIGNGVWIGAEAYIGPGVTIGKGAVIAARSVVVKDVPAWTVVGGNPAKFIKERPVNKTEWEAAFAELEETFKTEE
;
A
#
# COMPACT_ATOMS: atom_id res chain seq x y z
N MET A 1 21.22 3.90 38.40
CA MET A 1 20.10 3.52 37.50
C MET A 1 20.44 3.92 36.10
N LYS A 2 20.64 2.98 35.13
CA LYS A 2 20.76 3.32 33.72
C LYS A 2 19.38 3.83 33.26
N ALA A 3 19.29 5.11 32.85
CA ALA A 3 18.10 5.64 32.21
C ALA A 3 17.91 4.92 30.86
N TYR A 4 17.01 3.99 30.78
CA TYR A 4 16.62 3.36 29.52
C TYR A 4 15.91 4.42 28.66
N LYS A 5 16.54 4.86 27.59
CA LYS A 5 15.89 5.69 26.56
C LYS A 5 14.93 4.81 25.77
N PHE A 6 13.71 4.68 26.28
CA PHE A 6 12.61 4.16 25.49
C PHE A 6 12.36 5.12 24.31
N TYR A 7 12.30 4.60 23.08
CA TYR A 7 12.09 5.35 21.85
C TYR A 7 13.26 6.21 21.36
N LYS A 8 14.13 5.64 20.59
CA LYS A 8 15.00 6.38 19.71
C LYS A 8 14.23 6.69 18.41
N ASN A 9 13.88 7.97 18.20
CA ASN A 9 13.29 8.40 16.93
C ASN A 9 14.40 8.39 15.85
N GLU A 10 14.39 7.39 15.00
CA GLU A 10 15.43 7.13 14.00
C GLU A 10 15.23 7.93 12.69
N PHE A 11 14.13 8.68 12.57
CA PHE A 11 13.89 9.49 11.38
C PHE A 11 14.83 10.69 11.31
N SER A 12 15.46 10.89 10.14
CA SER A 12 16.28 12.06 9.87
C SER A 12 15.47 13.36 9.97
N PHE A 13 16.13 14.48 10.22
CA PHE A 13 15.48 15.80 10.23
C PHE A 13 14.73 16.07 8.92
N LYS A 14 15.34 15.72 7.76
CA LYS A 14 14.73 15.85 6.43
C LYS A 14 13.42 15.07 6.32
N GLN A 15 13.40 13.83 6.82
CA GLN A 15 12.17 13.01 6.82
C GLN A 15 11.08 13.61 7.73
N LYS A 16 11.45 14.17 8.88
CA LYS A 16 10.50 14.84 9.78
C LYS A 16 9.87 16.07 9.13
N CYS A 17 10.69 16.92 8.48
CA CYS A 17 10.20 18.08 7.73
C CYS A 17 9.30 17.68 6.57
N ALA A 18 9.68 16.67 5.77
CA ALA A 18 8.88 16.18 4.66
C ALA A 18 7.53 15.64 5.13
N ARG A 19 7.49 14.92 6.25
CA ARG A 19 6.25 14.41 6.85
C ARG A 19 5.36 15.52 7.37
N LEU A 20 5.93 16.53 8.04
CA LEU A 20 5.16 17.69 8.51
C LEU A 20 4.52 18.42 7.34
N LEU A 21 5.30 18.71 6.29
CA LEU A 21 4.80 19.37 5.08
C LEU A 21 3.71 18.51 4.40
N TRP A 22 3.95 17.21 4.24
CA TRP A 22 2.92 16.30 3.72
C TRP A 22 1.66 16.31 4.59
N GLY A 23 1.78 16.32 5.91
CA GLY A 23 0.65 16.38 6.82
C GLY A 23 -0.23 17.62 6.59
N VAL A 24 0.38 18.80 6.42
CA VAL A 24 -0.31 20.04 6.09
C VAL A 24 -1.01 19.94 4.73
N ILE A 25 -0.29 19.57 3.69
CA ILE A 25 -0.84 19.45 2.32
C ILE A 25 -1.94 18.39 2.25
N ASN A 26 -1.75 17.26 2.90
CA ASN A 26 -2.76 16.21 2.96
C ASN A 26 -4.06 16.69 3.62
N THR A 27 -3.95 17.45 4.72
CA THR A 27 -5.11 17.94 5.46
C THR A 27 -5.84 19.04 4.71
N LEU A 28 -5.13 19.97 4.07
CA LEU A 28 -5.72 21.15 3.45
C LEU A 28 -6.11 20.95 1.98
N PHE A 29 -5.44 20.07 1.24
CA PHE A 29 -5.57 19.98 -0.21
C PHE A 29 -5.90 18.58 -0.75
N PHE A 30 -5.54 17.51 -0.06
CA PHE A 30 -5.84 16.16 -0.49
C PHE A 30 -7.22 15.70 0.04
N ARG A 31 -7.41 15.78 1.36
CA ARG A 31 -8.62 15.29 2.04
C ARG A 31 -9.90 16.07 1.74
N PRO A 32 -9.91 17.40 1.59
CA PRO A 32 -11.14 18.15 1.33
C PRO A 32 -11.69 18.00 -0.10
N THR A 33 -11.13 17.09 -0.88
CA THR A 33 -11.57 16.86 -2.27
C THR A 33 -12.73 15.87 -2.34
N LEU A 34 -13.58 16.00 -3.36
CA LEU A 34 -14.68 15.08 -3.56
C LEU A 34 -14.18 13.72 -4.09
N ALA A 35 -14.71 12.63 -3.52
CA ALA A 35 -14.47 11.29 -4.00
C ALA A 35 -15.10 11.08 -5.40
N ARG A 36 -14.50 10.19 -6.21
CA ARG A 36 -15.01 9.74 -7.51
C ARG A 36 -15.18 10.83 -8.59
N ILE A 37 -14.79 12.08 -8.32
CA ILE A 37 -14.76 13.13 -9.33
C ILE A 37 -13.38 13.17 -9.97
N TYR A 38 -13.34 12.97 -11.29
CA TYR A 38 -12.10 12.76 -12.05
C TYR A 38 -11.07 13.89 -11.89
N PRO A 39 -11.39 15.20 -12.01
CA PRO A 39 -10.40 16.25 -11.74
C PRO A 39 -9.78 16.20 -10.35
N PHE A 40 -10.54 15.87 -9.30
CA PHE A 40 -9.99 15.71 -7.96
C PHE A 40 -9.14 14.47 -7.81
N GLN A 41 -9.39 13.43 -8.60
CA GLN A 41 -8.54 12.25 -8.65
C GLN A 41 -7.18 12.56 -9.28
N LEU A 42 -7.16 13.31 -10.38
CA LEU A 42 -5.93 13.82 -10.98
C LEU A 42 -5.15 14.71 -10.02
N TRP A 43 -5.86 15.60 -9.32
CA TRP A 43 -5.28 16.47 -8.31
C TRP A 43 -4.59 15.70 -7.18
N ARG A 44 -5.26 14.68 -6.63
CA ARG A 44 -4.66 13.82 -5.58
C ARG A 44 -3.40 13.10 -6.09
N ASN A 45 -3.44 12.56 -7.30
CA ASN A 45 -2.27 11.95 -7.92
C ASN A 45 -1.12 12.96 -8.13
N PHE A 46 -1.44 14.15 -8.58
CA PHE A 46 -0.46 15.24 -8.72
C PHE A 46 0.21 15.54 -7.38
N LEU A 47 -0.55 15.73 -6.30
CA LEU A 47 -0.02 15.97 -4.96
C LEU A 47 0.90 14.82 -4.50
N LEU A 48 0.47 13.57 -4.66
CA LEU A 48 1.28 12.41 -4.29
C LEU A 48 2.60 12.37 -5.06
N ARG A 49 2.58 12.64 -6.36
CA ARG A 49 3.78 12.68 -7.21
C ARG A 49 4.72 13.83 -6.83
N MET A 50 4.21 15.00 -6.51
CA MET A 50 5.02 16.12 -5.98
C MET A 50 5.79 15.74 -4.71
N PHE A 51 5.21 14.85 -3.89
CA PHE A 51 5.86 14.30 -2.69
C PHE A 51 6.62 12.99 -2.94
N GLY A 52 6.95 12.68 -4.20
CA GLY A 52 7.84 11.58 -4.57
C GLY A 52 7.18 10.22 -4.73
N ALA A 53 5.84 10.12 -4.71
CA ALA A 53 5.16 8.90 -5.08
C ALA A 53 5.36 8.61 -6.57
N ARG A 54 5.62 7.35 -6.90
CA ARG A 54 5.59 6.86 -8.28
C ARG A 54 4.24 6.19 -8.50
N THR A 55 3.28 6.97 -8.95
CA THR A 55 1.90 6.51 -9.18
C THR A 55 1.43 6.94 -10.56
N TRP A 56 0.60 6.11 -11.16
CA TRP A 56 -0.06 6.44 -12.41
C TRP A 56 -1.09 7.55 -12.17
N TYR A 57 -1.21 8.50 -13.09
CA TYR A 57 -2.09 9.67 -12.93
C TYR A 57 -3.58 9.33 -12.85
N GLN A 58 -3.99 8.14 -13.31
CA GLN A 58 -5.37 7.64 -13.22
C GLN A 58 -5.61 6.69 -12.03
N ALA A 59 -4.60 6.45 -11.18
CA ALA A 59 -4.81 5.65 -9.98
C ALA A 59 -5.85 6.31 -9.06
N GLN A 60 -6.73 5.51 -8.48
CA GLN A 60 -7.84 5.99 -7.66
C GLN A 60 -7.46 5.98 -6.19
N TYR A 61 -7.35 7.17 -5.61
CA TYR A 61 -7.15 7.34 -4.17
C TYR A 61 -8.37 8.02 -3.58
N PHE A 62 -9.05 7.39 -2.63
CA PHE A 62 -10.11 8.07 -1.90
C PHE A 62 -9.53 9.17 -0.99
N PRO A 63 -10.27 10.29 -0.77
CA PRO A 63 -9.81 11.40 0.08
C PRO A 63 -9.51 10.99 1.51
N SER A 64 -10.22 9.97 2.03
CA SER A 64 -10.06 9.44 3.37
C SER A 64 -8.92 8.44 3.51
N ALA A 65 -8.27 8.02 2.41
CA ALA A 65 -7.10 7.16 2.46
C ALA A 65 -5.94 7.88 3.19
N LYS A 66 -5.26 7.15 4.07
CA LYS A 66 -4.09 7.65 4.79
C LYS A 66 -2.83 7.12 4.13
N ILE A 67 -1.95 8.01 3.71
CA ILE A 67 -0.65 7.68 3.13
C ILE A 67 0.41 8.34 4.00
N TRP A 68 1.19 7.52 4.72
CA TRP A 68 2.14 8.01 5.72
C TRP A 68 3.35 8.71 5.07
N ALA A 69 3.85 8.15 3.95
CA ALA A 69 5.03 8.66 3.23
C ALA A 69 4.84 8.47 1.71
N PRO A 70 4.36 9.49 0.97
CA PRO A 70 4.18 9.36 -0.48
C PRO A 70 5.44 8.89 -1.22
N TRP A 71 6.63 9.33 -0.82
CA TRP A 71 7.91 8.93 -1.41
C TRP A 71 8.24 7.42 -1.29
N ASN A 72 7.54 6.69 -0.43
CA ASN A 72 7.61 5.24 -0.26
C ASN A 72 6.44 4.50 -0.94
N LEU A 73 5.73 5.15 -1.85
CA LEU A 73 4.60 4.55 -2.56
C LEU A 73 4.91 4.42 -4.05
N ARG A 74 4.75 3.20 -4.58
CA ARG A 74 4.88 2.90 -6.01
C ARG A 74 3.67 2.10 -6.46
N THR A 75 3.00 2.52 -7.51
CA THR A 75 1.82 1.81 -8.03
C THR A 75 1.84 1.76 -9.55
N GLY A 76 1.40 0.63 -10.08
CA GLY A 76 1.12 0.46 -11.49
C GLY A 76 -0.18 1.16 -11.92
N ARG A 77 -0.66 0.81 -13.11
CA ARG A 77 -1.93 1.29 -13.69
C ARG A 77 -3.14 0.65 -13.03
N SER A 78 -4.29 1.31 -13.10
CA SER A 78 -5.58 0.80 -12.62
C SER A 78 -5.56 0.35 -11.15
N VAL A 79 -4.81 1.07 -10.31
CA VAL A 79 -4.81 0.82 -8.86
C VAL A 79 -5.92 1.62 -8.19
N ALA A 80 -6.67 0.97 -7.30
CA ALA A 80 -7.73 1.60 -6.52
C ALA A 80 -7.48 1.43 -5.01
N ILE A 81 -7.40 2.56 -4.30
CA ILE A 81 -7.25 2.64 -2.84
C ILE A 81 -8.53 3.24 -2.27
N ASP A 82 -9.34 2.42 -1.64
CA ASP A 82 -10.70 2.76 -1.18
C ASP A 82 -10.68 3.57 0.14
N GLU A 83 -11.88 3.83 0.64
CA GLU A 83 -12.13 4.66 1.83
C GLU A 83 -11.43 4.12 3.07
N HIS A 84 -10.77 5.04 3.80
CA HIS A 84 -10.12 4.75 5.08
C HIS A 84 -9.04 3.66 5.03
N VAL A 85 -8.55 3.31 3.86
CA VAL A 85 -7.33 2.48 3.75
C VAL A 85 -6.18 3.21 4.42
N ASP A 86 -5.42 2.49 5.23
CA ASP A 86 -4.23 3.03 5.90
C ASP A 86 -2.96 2.38 5.32
N LEU A 87 -2.17 3.19 4.62
CA LEU A 87 -0.84 2.81 4.13
C LEU A 87 0.21 3.36 5.10
N TYR A 88 0.53 2.59 6.14
CA TYR A 88 1.61 2.91 7.08
C TYR A 88 2.95 2.48 6.46
N ASN A 89 3.32 3.19 5.39
CA ASN A 89 4.43 2.88 4.50
C ASN A 89 5.74 3.58 4.93
N VAL A 90 6.22 3.23 6.12
CA VAL A 90 7.53 3.64 6.65
C VAL A 90 8.65 3.09 5.76
N ALA A 91 8.55 1.84 5.32
CA ALA A 91 9.30 1.25 4.21
C ALA A 91 8.44 1.26 2.92
N PRO A 92 9.01 0.99 1.74
CA PRO A 92 8.27 1.00 0.50
C PRO A 92 7.09 0.04 0.46
N ILE A 93 5.97 0.50 -0.13
CA ILE A 93 4.88 -0.34 -0.63
C ILE A 93 4.89 -0.24 -2.14
N THR A 94 5.07 -1.37 -2.81
CA THR A 94 5.03 -1.47 -4.28
C THR A 94 3.82 -2.30 -4.70
N MET A 95 3.03 -1.78 -5.62
CA MET A 95 1.85 -2.44 -6.18
C MET A 95 1.97 -2.51 -7.68
N GLY A 96 1.65 -3.67 -8.25
CA GLY A 96 1.54 -3.86 -9.69
C GLY A 96 0.30 -3.20 -10.29
N HIS A 97 -0.05 -3.62 -11.49
CA HIS A 97 -1.24 -3.17 -12.23
C HIS A 97 -2.52 -3.82 -11.68
N MET A 98 -3.67 -3.16 -11.84
CA MET A 98 -5.01 -3.68 -11.51
C MET A 98 -5.15 -4.13 -10.04
N VAL A 99 -4.46 -3.47 -9.12
CA VAL A 99 -4.56 -3.76 -7.68
C VAL A 99 -5.73 -3.00 -7.08
N SER A 100 -6.56 -3.71 -6.31
CA SER A 100 -7.67 -3.11 -5.56
C SER A 100 -7.50 -3.34 -4.07
N ILE A 101 -7.53 -2.27 -3.28
CA ILE A 101 -7.48 -2.33 -1.83
C ILE A 101 -8.79 -1.77 -1.29
N SER A 102 -9.59 -2.65 -0.70
CA SER A 102 -10.91 -2.32 -0.18
C SER A 102 -10.83 -1.55 1.13
N ARG A 103 -11.93 -0.89 1.46
CA ARG A 103 -12.05 0.03 2.61
C ARG A 103 -11.48 -0.51 3.92
N ARG A 104 -10.84 0.38 4.67
CA ARG A 104 -10.25 0.13 6.00
C ARG A 104 -9.19 -0.97 6.04
N ALA A 105 -8.69 -1.44 4.90
CA ALA A 105 -7.51 -2.30 4.91
C ALA A 105 -6.30 -1.53 5.47
N PHE A 106 -5.45 -2.23 6.20
CA PHE A 106 -4.25 -1.66 6.81
C PHE A 106 -3.01 -2.37 6.33
N LEU A 107 -2.15 -1.66 5.60
CA LEU A 107 -0.88 -2.15 5.12
C LEU A 107 0.24 -1.52 5.96
N CYS A 108 0.89 -2.35 6.77
CA CYS A 108 1.87 -1.89 7.76
C CYS A 108 3.25 -2.42 7.42
N THR A 109 4.18 -1.53 7.06
CA THR A 109 5.58 -1.89 6.76
C THR A 109 6.51 -1.79 7.96
N ALA A 110 5.99 -1.50 9.15
CA ALA A 110 6.77 -1.27 10.35
C ALA A 110 6.33 -2.17 11.50
N SER A 111 7.31 -2.53 12.34
CA SER A 111 7.13 -3.26 13.59
C SER A 111 8.21 -2.82 14.57
N HIS A 112 8.35 -3.55 15.67
CA HIS A 112 9.40 -3.32 16.67
C HIS A 112 10.11 -4.63 16.98
N ASP A 113 11.42 -4.54 17.21
CA ASP A 113 12.17 -5.69 17.73
C ASP A 113 11.77 -5.93 19.20
N ILE A 114 11.03 -7.00 19.42
CA ILE A 114 10.52 -7.38 20.76
C ILE A 114 11.59 -8.07 21.62
N SER A 115 12.74 -8.45 21.06
CA SER A 115 13.86 -9.03 21.77
C SER A 115 14.74 -7.98 22.45
N ASP A 116 14.67 -6.72 21.97
CA ASP A 116 15.38 -5.59 22.57
C ASP A 116 14.45 -4.80 23.50
N ILE A 117 14.91 -4.52 24.71
CA ILE A 117 14.14 -3.75 25.71
C ILE A 117 13.80 -2.33 25.23
N GLY A 118 14.63 -1.75 24.35
CA GLY A 118 14.43 -0.45 23.70
C GLY A 118 13.40 -0.48 22.59
N ARG A 119 12.99 -1.66 22.15
CA ARG A 119 12.04 -1.91 21.05
C ARG A 119 12.30 -1.02 19.84
N PRO A 120 13.51 -1.07 19.24
CA PRO A 120 13.81 -0.27 18.07
C PRO A 120 12.83 -0.58 16.95
N LEU A 121 12.56 0.43 16.12
CA LEU A 121 11.69 0.28 14.97
C LEU A 121 12.35 -0.63 13.93
N THR A 122 11.61 -1.64 13.49
CA THR A 122 11.98 -2.51 12.36
C THR A 122 11.05 -2.23 11.19
N THR A 123 11.57 -2.27 9.98
CA THR A 123 10.77 -2.02 8.77
C THR A 123 11.10 -3.00 7.67
N ALA A 124 10.10 -3.43 6.93
CA ALA A 124 10.27 -4.27 5.76
C ALA A 124 9.25 -3.91 4.68
N PRO A 125 9.63 -3.89 3.37
CA PRO A 125 8.75 -3.49 2.30
C PRO A 125 7.60 -4.48 2.09
N ILE A 126 6.47 -3.99 1.57
CA ILE A 126 5.37 -4.83 1.09
C ILE A 126 5.35 -4.78 -0.43
N ASN A 127 5.30 -5.97 -1.06
CA ASN A 127 5.23 -6.10 -2.51
C ASN A 127 3.92 -6.79 -2.92
N ILE A 128 3.17 -6.16 -3.82
CA ILE A 128 1.86 -6.62 -4.27
C ILE A 128 1.89 -6.80 -5.78
N GLY A 129 1.66 -8.02 -6.24
CA GLY A 129 1.65 -8.37 -7.67
C GLY A 129 0.44 -7.79 -8.42
N ASN A 130 0.46 -7.93 -9.74
CA ASN A 130 -0.63 -7.50 -10.61
C ASN A 130 -1.94 -8.21 -10.26
N GLY A 131 -3.07 -7.51 -10.38
CA GLY A 131 -4.41 -8.08 -10.23
C GLY A 131 -4.79 -8.54 -8.83
N VAL A 132 -4.03 -8.18 -7.80
CA VAL A 132 -4.32 -8.52 -6.40
C VAL A 132 -5.54 -7.77 -5.90
N TRP A 133 -6.40 -8.46 -5.18
CA TRP A 133 -7.49 -7.85 -4.44
C TRP A 133 -7.33 -8.07 -2.93
N ILE A 134 -7.22 -6.96 -2.20
CA ILE A 134 -7.20 -6.97 -0.73
C ILE A 134 -8.58 -6.60 -0.22
N GLY A 135 -9.23 -7.54 0.46
CA GLY A 135 -10.56 -7.39 1.04
C GLY A 135 -10.61 -6.36 2.18
N ALA A 136 -11.82 -5.90 2.47
CA ALA A 136 -12.06 -4.88 3.49
C ALA A 136 -11.52 -5.27 4.87
N GLU A 137 -10.94 -4.32 5.60
CA GLU A 137 -10.42 -4.50 6.96
C GLU A 137 -9.29 -5.54 7.09
N ALA A 138 -8.69 -5.97 5.97
CA ALA A 138 -7.55 -6.88 6.02
C ALA A 138 -6.29 -6.15 6.50
N TYR A 139 -5.47 -6.86 7.28
CA TYR A 139 -4.15 -6.42 7.72
C TYR A 139 -3.07 -7.12 6.91
N ILE A 140 -2.11 -6.36 6.38
CA ILE A 140 -0.92 -6.88 5.71
C ILE A 140 0.31 -6.42 6.50
N GLY A 141 1.07 -7.39 7.02
CA GLY A 141 2.24 -7.14 7.86
C GLY A 141 3.52 -6.82 7.09
N PRO A 142 4.56 -6.38 7.82
CA PRO A 142 5.85 -6.02 7.22
C PRO A 142 6.52 -7.19 6.49
N GLY A 143 7.14 -6.91 5.36
CA GLY A 143 7.91 -7.87 4.58
C GLY A 143 7.09 -8.80 3.69
N VAL A 144 5.76 -8.71 3.72
CA VAL A 144 4.88 -9.62 2.97
C VAL A 144 4.94 -9.34 1.47
N THR A 145 5.11 -10.42 0.69
CA THR A 145 4.93 -10.43 -0.75
C THR A 145 3.62 -11.14 -1.11
N ILE A 146 2.73 -10.45 -1.84
CA ILE A 146 1.47 -11.01 -2.34
C ILE A 146 1.62 -11.26 -3.83
N GLY A 147 1.56 -12.53 -4.23
CA GLY A 147 1.70 -12.96 -5.61
C GLY A 147 0.57 -12.47 -6.52
N LYS A 148 0.87 -12.32 -7.81
CA LYS A 148 -0.08 -11.84 -8.82
C LYS A 148 -1.39 -12.61 -8.79
N GLY A 149 -2.49 -11.89 -8.99
CA GLY A 149 -3.82 -12.48 -9.00
C GLY A 149 -4.31 -13.03 -7.66
N ALA A 150 -3.59 -12.89 -6.56
CA ALA A 150 -4.06 -13.35 -5.26
C ALA A 150 -5.21 -12.50 -4.73
N VAL A 151 -6.02 -13.10 -3.85
CA VAL A 151 -7.13 -12.46 -3.16
C VAL A 151 -6.97 -12.66 -1.65
N ILE A 152 -6.99 -11.57 -0.93
CA ILE A 152 -7.02 -11.57 0.54
C ILE A 152 -8.48 -11.36 0.98
N ALA A 153 -9.05 -12.33 1.68
CA ALA A 153 -10.42 -12.21 2.19
C ALA A 153 -10.53 -11.07 3.21
N ALA A 154 -11.72 -10.51 3.35
CA ALA A 154 -11.98 -9.45 4.33
C ALA A 154 -11.60 -9.87 5.75
N ARG A 155 -11.09 -8.91 6.57
CA ARG A 155 -10.67 -9.10 7.96
C ARG A 155 -9.56 -10.14 8.18
N SER A 156 -8.79 -10.45 7.14
CA SER A 156 -7.67 -11.38 7.25
C SER A 156 -6.42 -10.69 7.83
N VAL A 157 -5.60 -11.47 8.53
CA VAL A 157 -4.30 -11.03 9.05
C VAL A 157 -3.20 -11.78 8.32
N VAL A 158 -2.56 -11.09 7.37
CA VAL A 158 -1.51 -11.67 6.51
C VAL A 158 -0.15 -11.28 7.05
N VAL A 159 0.61 -12.27 7.52
CA VAL A 159 1.96 -12.09 8.10
C VAL A 159 3.00 -13.00 7.43
N LYS A 160 2.62 -13.64 6.33
CA LYS A 160 3.49 -14.47 5.48
C LYS A 160 3.16 -14.22 4.01
N ASP A 161 4.08 -14.54 3.14
CA ASP A 161 3.90 -14.43 1.69
C ASP A 161 2.68 -15.23 1.22
N VAL A 162 2.01 -14.67 0.21
CA VAL A 162 0.80 -15.27 -0.39
C VAL A 162 1.13 -15.70 -1.82
N PRO A 163 0.95 -16.98 -2.16
CA PRO A 163 1.18 -17.48 -3.51
C PRO A 163 0.28 -16.82 -4.55
N ALA A 164 0.77 -16.71 -5.79
CA ALA A 164 -0.02 -16.20 -6.90
C ALA A 164 -1.29 -17.04 -7.14
N TRP A 165 -2.36 -16.38 -7.57
CA TRP A 165 -3.64 -17.01 -7.95
C TRP A 165 -4.33 -17.77 -6.83
N THR A 166 -4.05 -17.44 -5.57
CA THR A 166 -4.70 -18.05 -4.41
C THR A 166 -5.66 -17.09 -3.72
N VAL A 167 -6.64 -17.65 -3.03
CA VAL A 167 -7.51 -16.96 -2.08
C VAL A 167 -7.07 -17.38 -0.68
N VAL A 168 -6.70 -16.42 0.15
CA VAL A 168 -6.31 -16.65 1.55
C VAL A 168 -7.22 -15.88 2.50
N GLY A 169 -7.39 -16.35 3.73
CA GLY A 169 -8.23 -15.68 4.73
C GLY A 169 -8.03 -16.20 6.14
N GLY A 170 -8.54 -15.44 7.11
CA GLY A 170 -8.45 -15.74 8.53
C GLY A 170 -7.35 -15.00 9.28
N ASN A 171 -7.20 -15.31 10.57
CA ASN A 171 -6.18 -14.75 11.46
C ASN A 171 -5.47 -15.89 12.24
N PRO A 172 -4.19 -16.22 11.91
CA PRO A 172 -3.46 -15.78 10.73
C PRO A 172 -4.08 -16.32 9.43
N ALA A 173 -3.86 -15.59 8.31
CA ALA A 173 -4.41 -15.98 7.00
C ALA A 173 -3.85 -17.32 6.55
N LYS A 174 -4.72 -18.18 6.04
CA LYS A 174 -4.43 -19.51 5.48
C LYS A 174 -5.04 -19.64 4.10
N PHE A 175 -4.52 -20.58 3.31
CA PHE A 175 -5.08 -20.93 2.02
C PHE A 175 -6.54 -21.38 2.14
N ILE A 176 -7.40 -20.87 1.29
CA ILE A 176 -8.82 -21.27 1.18
C ILE A 176 -9.04 -22.06 -0.10
N LYS A 177 -8.61 -21.49 -1.25
CA LYS A 177 -8.78 -22.11 -2.57
C LYS A 177 -7.91 -21.41 -3.62
N GLU A 178 -7.78 -22.05 -4.79
CA GLU A 178 -7.30 -21.35 -5.99
C GLU A 178 -8.33 -20.29 -6.43
N ARG A 179 -7.84 -19.18 -6.99
CA ARG A 179 -8.73 -18.17 -7.56
C ARG A 179 -9.37 -18.72 -8.85
N PRO A 180 -10.71 -18.77 -8.95
CA PRO A 180 -11.41 -19.36 -10.10
C PRO A 180 -11.47 -18.34 -11.27
N VAL A 181 -10.39 -18.16 -11.99
CA VAL A 181 -10.27 -17.22 -13.13
C VAL A 181 -9.55 -17.88 -14.31
N ASN A 182 -9.78 -17.35 -15.50
CA ASN A 182 -8.97 -17.69 -16.66
C ASN A 182 -7.61 -16.99 -16.55
N LYS A 183 -6.60 -17.72 -16.05
CA LYS A 183 -5.25 -17.16 -15.82
C LYS A 183 -4.62 -16.61 -17.11
N THR A 184 -4.85 -17.27 -18.25
CA THR A 184 -4.28 -16.83 -19.55
C THR A 184 -4.82 -15.47 -19.98
N GLU A 185 -6.11 -15.23 -19.81
CA GLU A 185 -6.73 -13.93 -20.10
C GLU A 185 -6.18 -12.80 -19.21
N TRP A 186 -6.01 -13.07 -17.91
CA TRP A 186 -5.44 -12.11 -16.98
C TRP A 186 -3.97 -11.82 -17.27
N GLU A 187 -3.18 -12.85 -17.60
CA GLU A 187 -1.77 -12.66 -17.97
C GLU A 187 -1.61 -11.82 -19.25
N ALA A 188 -2.48 -12.03 -20.24
CA ALA A 188 -2.50 -11.20 -21.45
C ALA A 188 -2.81 -9.73 -21.14
N ALA A 189 -3.82 -9.48 -20.28
CA ALA A 189 -4.14 -8.12 -19.82
C ALA A 189 -3.00 -7.45 -19.05
N PHE A 190 -2.28 -8.20 -18.22
CA PHE A 190 -1.12 -7.67 -17.51
C PHE A 190 0.03 -7.32 -18.48
N ALA A 191 0.30 -8.17 -19.47
CA ALA A 191 1.35 -7.92 -20.46
C ALA A 191 1.05 -6.67 -21.30
N GLU A 192 -0.19 -6.46 -21.70
CA GLU A 192 -0.63 -5.25 -22.43
C GLU A 192 -0.41 -3.99 -21.58
N LEU A 193 -0.77 -4.04 -20.27
CA LEU A 193 -0.56 -2.92 -19.36
C LEU A 193 0.93 -2.63 -19.11
N GLU A 194 1.78 -3.64 -19.03
CA GLU A 194 3.22 -3.48 -18.84
C GLU A 194 3.88 -2.88 -20.09
N GLU A 195 3.48 -3.30 -21.29
CA GLU A 195 4.01 -2.77 -22.55
C GLU A 195 3.65 -1.30 -22.71
N THR A 196 2.38 -0.95 -22.52
CA THR A 196 1.93 0.45 -22.58
C THR A 196 2.51 1.33 -21.46
N PHE A 197 2.89 0.77 -20.33
CA PHE A 197 3.54 1.50 -19.25
C PHE A 197 4.98 1.89 -19.59
N LYS A 198 5.73 1.01 -20.27
CA LYS A 198 7.11 1.27 -20.72
C LYS A 198 7.22 2.36 -21.79
N THR A 199 6.18 2.54 -22.60
CA THR A 199 6.18 3.54 -23.69
C THR A 199 5.84 4.95 -23.21
N GLU A 200 5.37 5.12 -21.96
CA GLU A 200 4.92 6.40 -21.42
C GLU A 200 5.79 6.91 -20.24
N GLU A 201 6.86 6.17 -19.83
CA GLU A 201 7.92 6.65 -18.93
C GLU A 201 9.00 7.42 -19.70
#